data_940c056fabcdeb5b2693614b199c8307
#
_entry.id   940c056fabcdeb5b2693614b199c8307
#
_cell.length_a   1.000
_cell.length_b   1.000
_cell.length_c   1.000
_cell.angle_alpha   90.00
_cell.angle_beta   90.00
_cell.angle_gamma   90.00
#
_symmetry.space_group_name_H-M   'P 1'
#
loop_
_entity.id
_entity.type
_entity.pdbx_description
1 polymer ?
#
loop_
_entity_poly.entity_id
_entity_poly.type
_entity_poly.pdbx_seq_one_letter_code
_entity_poly.pdbx_strand_id
1 'polypeptide(L)'
;AMALTMAAIAAAAATVLLTLAPQCSSGPFVMLDPLVQKFWYANVREGMPVWRQDFGVALRLVVPPLVGLYAAVQLWLSSSGWLRRFWFEYAVIMAGALALGLVVSRSAGFAAALGVVPLGWLLRDWIVRARTMRSAPKRIGVIALAVLVVMPDLPLIAARGLDRSKPATLPSAQFICDVSKAAPALSVLAPATIFAPIDNGPMLLLHTPHKVIATAHHRAPQALHDVIAAFTADPAKAEAIVRARGARYLAICPGLAEAALYRDAAPQGLMAGLSTGHAPAWLRPVPMPKASGLLVWEVLPR
;
A
#
# COMPACT_ATOMS: atom_id res chain seq x y z
N ALA A 1 24.73 -23.34 23.43
CA ALA A 1 23.46 -23.95 23.87
C ALA A 1 22.27 -23.09 23.42
N MET A 2 22.10 -21.83 23.86
CA MET A 2 20.94 -20.98 23.57
C MET A 2 20.64 -20.81 22.06
N ALA A 3 21.65 -20.56 21.21
CA ALA A 3 21.47 -20.42 19.76
C ALA A 3 20.95 -21.72 19.11
N LEU A 4 21.43 -22.87 19.56
CA LEU A 4 20.95 -24.19 19.09
C LEU A 4 19.51 -24.45 19.51
N THR A 5 19.16 -24.08 20.75
CA THR A 5 17.76 -24.20 21.23
C THR A 5 16.83 -23.31 20.44
N MET A 6 17.20 -22.05 20.17
CA MET A 6 16.40 -21.14 19.35
C MET A 6 16.26 -21.64 17.90
N ALA A 7 17.35 -22.15 17.31
CA ALA A 7 17.30 -22.74 15.97
C ALA A 7 16.38 -23.96 15.91
N ALA A 8 16.43 -24.83 16.92
CA ALA A 8 15.56 -25.99 17.02
C ALA A 8 14.07 -25.60 17.16
N ILE A 9 13.77 -24.59 18.00
CA ILE A 9 12.39 -24.05 18.14
C ILE A 9 11.91 -23.45 16.82
N ALA A 10 12.75 -22.66 16.15
CA ALA A 10 12.40 -22.07 14.85
C ALA A 10 12.16 -23.12 13.77
N ALA A 11 13.00 -24.17 13.72
CA ALA A 11 12.84 -25.29 12.80
C ALA A 11 11.54 -26.08 13.10
N ALA A 12 11.26 -26.37 14.36
CA ALA A 12 10.02 -27.04 14.77
C ALA A 12 8.77 -26.20 14.40
N ALA A 13 8.79 -24.90 14.68
CA ALA A 13 7.70 -23.99 14.32
C ALA A 13 7.51 -23.91 12.80
N ALA A 14 8.59 -23.83 12.01
CA ALA A 14 8.54 -23.87 10.55
C ALA A 14 7.96 -25.19 10.03
N THR A 15 8.38 -26.33 10.59
CA THR A 15 7.85 -27.65 10.23
C THR A 15 6.36 -27.73 10.50
N VAL A 16 5.91 -27.34 11.69
CA VAL A 16 4.48 -27.32 12.06
C VAL A 16 3.70 -26.40 11.11
N LEU A 17 4.21 -25.21 10.82
CA LEU A 17 3.56 -24.27 9.89
C LEU A 17 3.41 -24.88 8.49
N LEU A 18 4.47 -25.47 7.94
CA LEU A 18 4.47 -26.03 6.59
C LEU A 18 3.62 -27.31 6.47
N THR A 19 3.48 -28.08 7.57
CA THR A 19 2.60 -29.26 7.59
C THR A 19 1.13 -28.89 7.72
N LEU A 20 0.80 -27.88 8.54
CA LEU A 20 -0.58 -27.42 8.73
C LEU A 20 -1.07 -26.48 7.61
N ALA A 21 -0.17 -25.79 6.93
CA ALA A 21 -0.45 -24.85 5.86
C ALA A 21 0.54 -25.03 4.68
N PRO A 22 0.45 -26.15 3.94
CA PRO A 22 1.39 -26.48 2.85
C PRO A 22 1.41 -25.40 1.75
N GLN A 23 0.32 -24.66 1.58
CA GLN A 23 0.26 -23.51 0.67
C GLN A 23 1.27 -22.40 1.02
N CYS A 24 1.74 -22.34 2.26
CA CYS A 24 2.76 -21.37 2.67
C CYS A 24 4.13 -21.64 2.03
N SER A 25 4.42 -22.88 1.62
CA SER A 25 5.66 -23.23 0.91
C SER A 25 5.73 -22.61 -0.48
N SER A 26 4.58 -22.46 -1.14
CA SER A 26 4.46 -21.89 -2.49
C SER A 26 4.18 -20.39 -2.47
N GLY A 27 3.99 -19.82 -1.27
CA GLY A 27 3.65 -18.42 -1.06
C GLY A 27 2.15 -18.15 -0.95
N PRO A 28 1.75 -17.11 -0.21
CA PRO A 28 0.35 -16.83 0.11
C PRO A 28 -0.51 -16.41 -1.09
N PHE A 29 0.09 -16.16 -2.24
CA PHE A 29 -0.56 -15.61 -3.44
C PHE A 29 -0.61 -16.58 -4.62
N VAL A 30 -0.13 -17.82 -4.46
CA VAL A 30 -0.14 -18.85 -5.50
C VAL A 30 -1.56 -19.25 -5.92
N MET A 31 -2.52 -19.10 -5.01
CA MET A 31 -3.93 -19.42 -5.28
C MET A 31 -4.67 -18.33 -6.09
N LEU A 32 -4.02 -17.19 -6.35
CA LEU A 32 -4.60 -16.13 -7.16
C LEU A 32 -4.52 -16.50 -8.63
N ASP A 33 -5.65 -16.42 -9.33
CA ASP A 33 -5.67 -16.60 -10.77
C ASP A 33 -4.93 -15.47 -11.51
N PRO A 34 -4.56 -15.66 -12.80
CA PRO A 34 -3.79 -14.68 -13.56
C PRO A 34 -4.43 -13.29 -13.64
N LEU A 35 -5.78 -13.21 -13.64
CA LEU A 35 -6.48 -11.93 -13.68
C LEU A 35 -6.27 -11.14 -12.38
N VAL A 36 -6.44 -11.79 -11.23
CA VAL A 36 -6.21 -11.19 -9.91
C VAL A 36 -4.74 -10.85 -9.72
N GLN A 37 -3.83 -11.70 -10.18
CA GLN A 37 -2.39 -11.40 -10.15
C GLN A 37 -2.07 -10.14 -10.94
N LYS A 38 -2.61 -9.98 -12.16
CA LYS A 38 -2.35 -8.84 -13.03
C LYS A 38 -2.94 -7.53 -12.49
N PHE A 39 -4.19 -7.54 -12.05
CA PHE A 39 -4.91 -6.31 -11.71
C PHE A 39 -4.80 -5.91 -10.25
N TRP A 40 -4.72 -6.86 -9.35
CA TRP A 40 -4.66 -6.59 -7.92
C TRP A 40 -3.25 -6.80 -7.36
N TYR A 41 -2.69 -8.02 -7.43
CA TYR A 41 -1.42 -8.33 -6.78
C TYR A 41 -0.25 -7.52 -7.34
N ALA A 42 -0.17 -7.34 -8.66
CA ALA A 42 0.85 -6.52 -9.30
C ALA A 42 0.79 -5.02 -8.91
N ASN A 43 -0.31 -4.57 -8.31
CA ASN A 43 -0.50 -3.20 -7.85
C ASN A 43 -0.43 -3.04 -6.32
N VAL A 44 -0.27 -4.14 -5.55
CA VAL A 44 -0.04 -4.11 -4.09
C VAL A 44 1.43 -3.77 -3.80
N ARG A 45 1.78 -2.47 -3.96
CA ARG A 45 3.17 -1.98 -3.88
C ARG A 45 3.85 -2.32 -2.56
N GLU A 46 3.15 -2.32 -1.45
CA GLU A 46 3.69 -2.61 -0.13
C GLU A 46 4.21 -4.04 0.05
N GLY A 47 3.70 -4.99 -0.72
CA GLY A 47 4.17 -6.38 -0.77
C GLY A 47 5.37 -6.60 -1.67
N MET A 48 5.74 -5.60 -2.48
CA MET A 48 6.81 -5.71 -3.45
C MET A 48 8.18 -5.39 -2.83
N PRO A 49 9.26 -5.93 -3.42
CA PRO A 49 10.61 -5.58 -3.03
C PRO A 49 10.93 -4.11 -3.36
N VAL A 50 11.88 -3.56 -2.61
CA VAL A 50 12.25 -2.13 -2.68
C VAL A 50 12.70 -1.69 -4.07
N TRP A 51 13.34 -2.57 -4.84
CA TRP A 51 13.78 -2.26 -6.22
C TRP A 51 12.65 -2.19 -7.25
N ARG A 52 11.41 -2.52 -6.86
CA ARG A 52 10.20 -2.31 -7.68
C ARG A 52 9.39 -1.08 -7.22
N GLN A 53 9.88 -0.37 -6.21
CA GLN A 53 9.26 0.87 -5.75
C GLN A 53 9.72 2.06 -6.60
N ASP A 54 8.95 3.16 -6.55
CA ASP A 54 9.42 4.43 -7.08
C ASP A 54 10.71 4.86 -6.38
N PHE A 55 11.67 5.43 -7.11
CA PHE A 55 13.01 5.74 -6.60
C PHE A 55 12.97 6.57 -5.30
N GLY A 56 12.12 7.61 -5.23
CA GLY A 56 11.97 8.42 -4.01
C GLY A 56 11.41 7.62 -2.82
N VAL A 57 10.49 6.68 -3.08
CA VAL A 57 9.97 5.77 -2.05
C VAL A 57 11.06 4.81 -1.59
N ALA A 58 11.81 4.23 -2.52
CA ALA A 58 12.93 3.34 -2.20
C ALA A 58 13.98 4.04 -1.34
N LEU A 59 14.35 5.29 -1.65
CA LEU A 59 15.27 6.08 -0.83
C LEU A 59 14.75 6.26 0.60
N ARG A 60 13.49 6.63 0.78
CA ARG A 60 12.88 6.79 2.11
C ARG A 60 12.85 5.52 2.93
N LEU A 61 12.63 4.38 2.27
CA LEU A 61 12.56 3.09 2.94
C LEU A 61 13.93 2.54 3.34
N VAL A 62 14.99 2.90 2.60
CA VAL A 62 16.32 2.29 2.76
C VAL A 62 17.30 3.20 3.49
N VAL A 63 17.37 4.48 3.14
CA VAL A 63 18.47 5.36 3.63
C VAL A 63 18.42 5.58 5.14
N PRO A 64 17.30 5.96 5.78
CA PRO A 64 17.28 6.17 7.21
C PRO A 64 17.62 4.91 8.02
N PRO A 65 17.02 3.72 7.77
CA PRO A 65 17.38 2.53 8.52
C PRO A 65 18.80 2.02 8.21
N LEU A 66 19.32 2.22 7.00
CA LEU A 66 20.71 1.87 6.68
C LEU A 66 21.71 2.72 7.46
N VAL A 67 21.49 4.04 7.55
CA VAL A 67 22.32 4.94 8.33
C VAL A 67 22.14 4.68 9.84
N GLY A 68 20.92 4.31 10.27
CA GLY A 68 20.66 3.86 11.63
C GLY A 68 21.43 2.58 11.97
N LEU A 69 21.51 1.62 11.07
CA LEU A 69 22.31 0.40 11.22
C LEU A 69 23.81 0.74 11.33
N TYR A 70 24.30 1.63 10.46
CA TYR A 70 25.67 2.15 10.58
C TYR A 70 25.94 2.75 11.97
N ALA A 71 25.01 3.55 12.48
CA ALA A 71 25.13 4.15 13.81
C ALA A 71 25.11 3.09 14.93
N ALA A 72 24.27 2.05 14.82
CA ALA A 72 24.25 0.93 15.75
C ALA A 72 25.59 0.17 15.77
N VAL A 73 26.21 -0.03 14.62
CA VAL A 73 27.54 -0.63 14.49
C VAL A 73 28.61 0.27 15.13
N GLN A 74 28.55 1.59 14.95
CA GLN A 74 29.46 2.52 15.61
C GLN A 74 29.32 2.45 17.15
N LEU A 75 28.08 2.39 17.66
CA LEU A 75 27.80 2.22 19.08
C LEU A 75 28.35 0.87 19.60
N TRP A 76 28.18 -0.22 18.84
CA TRP A 76 28.78 -1.51 19.16
C TRP A 76 30.29 -1.45 19.26
N LEU A 77 30.97 -0.85 18.28
CA LEU A 77 32.44 -0.77 18.23
C LEU A 77 33.03 0.14 19.32
N SER A 78 32.29 1.19 19.70
CA SER A 78 32.74 2.16 20.73
C SER A 78 32.36 1.80 22.16
N SER A 79 31.48 0.81 22.35
CA SER A 79 31.02 0.39 23.68
C SER A 79 31.84 -0.74 24.26
N SER A 80 31.75 -0.94 25.59
CA SER A 80 32.38 -2.02 26.33
C SER A 80 31.37 -2.76 27.23
N GLY A 81 31.77 -3.91 27.75
CA GLY A 81 30.96 -4.69 28.67
C GLY A 81 29.61 -5.10 28.09
N TRP A 82 28.56 -4.97 28.90
CA TRP A 82 27.19 -5.36 28.52
C TRP A 82 26.63 -4.51 27.38
N LEU A 83 26.97 -3.23 27.28
CA LEU A 83 26.54 -2.33 26.22
C LEU A 83 27.05 -2.78 24.84
N ARG A 84 28.29 -3.29 24.77
CA ARG A 84 28.84 -3.81 23.52
C ARG A 84 28.05 -5.00 23.04
N ARG A 85 27.68 -5.92 23.94
CA ARG A 85 26.83 -7.07 23.61
C ARG A 85 25.43 -6.63 23.17
N PHE A 86 24.83 -5.70 23.90
CA PHE A 86 23.52 -5.13 23.57
C PHE A 86 23.49 -4.53 22.16
N TRP A 87 24.47 -3.66 21.83
CA TRP A 87 24.52 -3.03 20.50
C TRP A 87 24.85 -4.01 19.39
N PHE A 88 25.60 -5.06 19.65
CA PHE A 88 25.80 -6.15 18.69
C PHE A 88 24.49 -6.86 18.36
N GLU A 89 23.78 -7.32 19.39
CA GLU A 89 22.49 -8.01 19.21
C GLU A 89 21.47 -7.09 18.52
N TYR A 90 21.43 -5.81 18.88
CA TYR A 90 20.61 -4.79 18.26
C TYR A 90 20.91 -4.61 16.77
N ALA A 91 22.19 -4.49 16.41
CA ALA A 91 22.62 -4.35 15.02
C ALA A 91 22.24 -5.59 14.17
N VAL A 92 22.39 -6.80 14.73
CA VAL A 92 21.99 -8.04 14.06
C VAL A 92 20.49 -8.09 13.80
N ILE A 93 19.66 -7.76 14.80
CA ILE A 93 18.20 -7.71 14.65
C ILE A 93 17.81 -6.65 13.60
N MET A 94 18.43 -5.48 13.67
CA MET A 94 18.18 -4.38 12.73
C MET A 94 18.60 -4.74 11.31
N ALA A 95 19.73 -5.42 11.12
CA ALA A 95 20.19 -5.92 9.83
C ALA A 95 19.17 -6.93 9.23
N GLY A 96 18.67 -7.86 10.06
CA GLY A 96 17.62 -8.79 9.65
C GLY A 96 16.32 -8.09 9.26
N ALA A 97 15.88 -7.11 10.05
CA ALA A 97 14.70 -6.30 9.74
C ALA A 97 14.87 -5.49 8.44
N LEU A 98 16.07 -4.93 8.20
CA LEU A 98 16.39 -4.22 6.96
C LEU A 98 16.38 -5.17 5.76
N ALA A 99 17.04 -6.33 5.87
CA ALA A 99 17.04 -7.35 4.81
C ALA A 99 15.62 -7.78 4.44
N LEU A 100 14.76 -8.03 5.43
CA LEU A 100 13.34 -8.33 5.21
C LEU A 100 12.61 -7.16 4.54
N GLY A 101 12.89 -5.93 4.96
CA GLY A 101 12.32 -4.70 4.38
C GLY A 101 12.72 -4.46 2.93
N LEU A 102 13.92 -4.91 2.52
CA LEU A 102 14.36 -4.84 1.12
C LEU A 102 13.52 -5.79 0.22
N VAL A 103 13.16 -6.96 0.73
CA VAL A 103 12.37 -7.97 -0.01
C VAL A 103 10.88 -7.66 0.05
N VAL A 104 10.38 -7.16 1.18
CA VAL A 104 8.97 -6.84 1.41
C VAL A 104 8.88 -5.43 1.98
N SER A 105 8.57 -4.44 1.14
CA SER A 105 8.61 -3.01 1.51
C SER A 105 7.79 -2.66 2.76
N ARG A 106 6.67 -3.34 3.01
CA ARG A 106 5.86 -3.18 4.23
C ARG A 106 6.67 -3.41 5.50
N SER A 107 7.63 -4.35 5.47
CA SER A 107 8.47 -4.70 6.60
C SER A 107 9.56 -3.67 6.89
N ALA A 108 9.84 -2.74 5.96
CA ALA A 108 10.82 -1.68 6.15
C ALA A 108 10.48 -0.76 7.35
N GLY A 109 9.19 -0.66 7.71
CA GLY A 109 8.74 0.05 8.90
C GLY A 109 9.39 -0.45 10.20
N PHE A 110 9.65 -1.76 10.33
CA PHE A 110 10.34 -2.32 11.49
C PHE A 110 11.82 -1.87 11.54
N ALA A 111 12.51 -1.91 10.40
CA ALA A 111 13.89 -1.43 10.32
C ALA A 111 13.98 0.07 10.61
N ALA A 112 13.02 0.87 10.12
CA ALA A 112 12.93 2.29 10.39
C ALA A 112 12.70 2.57 11.89
N ALA A 113 11.77 1.87 12.53
CA ALA A 113 11.50 2.01 13.96
C ALA A 113 12.73 1.67 14.82
N LEU A 114 13.40 0.55 14.54
CA LEU A 114 14.66 0.19 15.19
C LEU A 114 15.76 1.22 14.90
N GLY A 115 15.79 1.82 13.72
CA GLY A 115 16.78 2.83 13.34
C GLY A 115 16.69 4.13 14.11
N VAL A 116 15.56 4.47 14.71
CA VAL A 116 15.31 5.79 15.34
C VAL A 116 16.33 6.12 16.42
N VAL A 117 16.61 5.18 17.32
CA VAL A 117 17.51 5.42 18.48
C VAL A 117 18.96 5.62 18.04
N PRO A 118 19.61 4.68 17.31
CA PRO A 118 21.00 4.86 16.90
C PRO A 118 21.16 6.02 15.91
N LEU A 119 20.19 6.24 14.99
CA LEU A 119 20.20 7.37 14.09
C LEU A 119 20.12 8.70 14.85
N GLY A 120 19.23 8.80 15.84
CA GLY A 120 19.11 9.99 16.69
C GLY A 120 20.41 10.32 17.42
N TRP A 121 21.12 9.30 17.92
CA TRP A 121 22.44 9.45 18.51
C TRP A 121 23.46 10.00 17.49
N LEU A 122 23.52 9.44 16.30
CA LEU A 122 24.43 9.87 15.24
C LEU A 122 24.14 11.32 14.78
N LEU A 123 22.88 11.65 14.56
CA LEU A 123 22.48 13.00 14.16
C LEU A 123 22.79 14.04 15.25
N ARG A 124 22.56 13.70 16.51
CA ARG A 124 22.98 14.55 17.64
C ARG A 124 24.48 14.82 17.62
N ASP A 125 25.29 13.77 17.44
CA ASP A 125 26.74 13.90 17.37
C ASP A 125 27.18 14.80 16.19
N TRP A 126 26.60 14.61 15.01
CA TRP A 126 26.85 15.47 13.86
C TRP A 126 26.49 16.94 14.12
N ILE A 127 25.33 17.19 14.73
CA ILE A 127 24.89 18.56 15.05
C ILE A 127 25.80 19.23 16.07
N VAL A 128 26.21 18.49 17.10
CA VAL A 128 27.15 19.00 18.13
C VAL A 128 28.49 19.36 17.48
N ARG A 129 29.03 18.47 16.65
CA ARG A 129 30.29 18.74 15.92
C ARG A 129 30.14 19.92 14.95
N ALA A 130 29.00 20.01 14.24
CA ALA A 130 28.74 21.13 13.33
C ALA A 130 28.76 22.49 14.04
N ARG A 131 28.26 22.57 15.28
CA ARG A 131 28.25 23.81 16.09
C ARG A 131 29.66 24.31 16.43
N THR A 132 30.64 23.39 16.56
CA THR A 132 32.05 23.73 16.87
C THR A 132 32.87 24.03 15.61
N MET A 133 32.35 23.81 14.41
CA MET A 133 33.05 24.06 13.15
C MET A 133 33.21 25.57 12.90
N ARG A 134 34.44 26.04 12.70
CA ARG A 134 34.72 27.44 12.31
C ARG A 134 34.29 27.76 10.86
N SER A 135 34.35 26.77 9.97
CA SER A 135 34.02 26.93 8.55
C SER A 135 32.50 26.82 8.33
N ALA A 136 31.87 27.92 7.94
CA ALA A 136 30.44 27.96 7.63
C ALA A 136 29.99 26.95 6.53
N PRO A 137 30.73 26.78 5.39
CA PRO A 137 30.39 25.79 4.39
C PRO A 137 30.38 24.35 4.92
N LYS A 138 31.38 23.98 5.74
CA LYS A 138 31.43 22.65 6.34
C LYS A 138 30.26 22.41 7.28
N ARG A 139 29.89 23.41 8.10
CA ARG A 139 28.75 23.35 9.01
C ARG A 139 27.44 23.16 8.25
N ILE A 140 27.23 23.95 7.18
CA ILE A 140 26.05 23.82 6.32
C ILE A 140 26.02 22.43 5.67
N GLY A 141 27.15 21.92 5.18
CA GLY A 141 27.24 20.59 4.57
C GLY A 141 26.83 19.47 5.53
N VAL A 142 27.26 19.52 6.80
CA VAL A 142 26.86 18.51 7.80
C VAL A 142 25.37 18.59 8.12
N ILE A 143 24.81 19.80 8.25
CA ILE A 143 23.38 19.97 8.50
C ILE A 143 22.56 19.49 7.29
N ALA A 144 22.97 19.83 6.07
CA ALA A 144 22.32 19.36 4.85
C ALA A 144 22.37 17.82 4.75
N LEU A 145 23.50 17.20 5.08
CA LEU A 145 23.62 15.75 5.12
C LEU A 145 22.67 15.13 6.16
N ALA A 146 22.58 15.71 7.35
CA ALA A 146 21.64 15.26 8.39
C ALA A 146 20.19 15.32 7.91
N VAL A 147 19.80 16.40 7.21
CA VAL A 147 18.47 16.53 6.61
C VAL A 147 18.24 15.47 5.52
N LEU A 148 19.23 15.25 4.64
CA LEU A 148 19.14 14.26 3.56
C LEU A 148 19.08 12.82 4.07
N VAL A 149 19.64 12.53 5.22
CA VAL A 149 19.50 11.19 5.83
C VAL A 149 18.08 10.96 6.32
N VAL A 150 17.42 11.97 6.87
CA VAL A 150 16.04 11.86 7.37
C VAL A 150 15.01 11.96 6.22
N MET A 151 15.29 12.79 5.22
CA MET A 151 14.44 13.05 4.05
C MET A 151 15.25 12.88 2.75
N PRO A 152 15.63 11.66 2.39
CA PRO A 152 16.55 11.41 1.28
C PRO A 152 15.94 11.71 -0.09
N ASP A 153 14.62 11.80 -0.19
CA ASP A 153 13.89 12.17 -1.38
C ASP A 153 13.63 13.69 -1.52
N LEU A 154 14.07 14.50 -0.55
CA LEU A 154 13.90 15.96 -0.59
C LEU A 154 14.41 16.61 -1.89
N PRO A 155 15.59 16.25 -2.46
CA PRO A 155 16.04 16.82 -3.73
C PRO A 155 15.11 16.48 -4.91
N LEU A 156 14.52 15.29 -4.90
CA LEU A 156 13.57 14.87 -5.94
C LEU A 156 12.25 15.64 -5.85
N ILE A 157 11.77 15.88 -4.62
CA ILE A 157 10.57 16.70 -4.37
C ILE A 157 10.83 18.13 -4.82
N ALA A 158 11.99 18.71 -4.47
CA ALA A 158 12.38 20.06 -4.87
C ALA A 158 12.51 20.18 -6.40
N ALA A 159 13.13 19.22 -7.06
CA ALA A 159 13.26 19.19 -8.52
C ALA A 159 11.91 19.14 -9.23
N ARG A 160 10.96 18.34 -8.72
CA ARG A 160 9.59 18.28 -9.26
C ARG A 160 8.83 19.60 -9.05
N GLY A 161 9.03 20.26 -7.93
CA GLY A 161 8.41 21.56 -7.63
C GLY A 161 8.97 22.72 -8.49
N LEU A 162 10.21 22.59 -8.97
CA LEU A 162 10.86 23.56 -9.88
C LEU A 162 10.53 23.32 -11.35
N ASP A 163 10.11 22.11 -11.72
CA ASP A 163 9.68 21.77 -13.07
C ASP A 163 8.26 22.31 -13.34
N ARG A 164 8.20 23.61 -13.68
CA ARG A 164 6.95 24.30 -14.03
C ARG A 164 6.37 23.86 -15.39
N SER A 165 7.08 23.05 -16.16
CA SER A 165 6.64 22.59 -17.48
C SER A 165 5.58 21.49 -17.40
N LYS A 166 5.48 20.81 -16.28
CA LYS A 166 4.36 19.92 -15.98
C LYS A 166 3.55 20.59 -14.87
N PRO A 167 2.27 20.97 -15.16
CA PRO A 167 1.39 21.30 -14.06
C PRO A 167 1.53 20.17 -13.06
N ALA A 168 1.75 20.52 -11.78
CA ALA A 168 1.68 19.52 -10.73
C ALA A 168 0.34 18.81 -10.96
N THR A 169 0.39 17.63 -11.54
CA THR A 169 -0.70 16.69 -11.47
C THR A 169 -0.72 16.20 -10.03
N LEU A 170 -1.01 17.12 -9.12
CA LEU A 170 -1.90 16.75 -8.03
C LEU A 170 -3.01 16.02 -8.75
N PRO A 171 -3.31 14.76 -8.44
CA PRO A 171 -4.51 14.12 -8.96
C PRO A 171 -5.56 15.22 -8.78
N SER A 172 -6.05 15.70 -9.91
CA SER A 172 -6.92 16.87 -9.95
C SER A 172 -7.92 16.65 -8.82
N ALA A 173 -8.04 17.61 -7.90
CA ALA A 173 -8.92 17.52 -6.73
C ALA A 173 -10.39 17.29 -7.12
N GLN A 174 -10.63 17.03 -8.39
CA GLN A 174 -11.91 16.89 -9.04
C GLN A 174 -12.66 15.58 -8.76
N PHE A 175 -12.00 14.54 -8.23
CA PHE A 175 -12.69 13.27 -7.97
C PHE A 175 -12.09 12.54 -6.77
N ILE A 176 -12.00 13.20 -5.63
CA ILE A 176 -11.82 12.48 -4.36
C ILE A 176 -13.14 11.79 -4.09
N CYS A 177 -13.16 10.49 -4.25
CA CYS A 177 -14.30 9.70 -3.84
C CYS A 177 -14.37 9.67 -2.32
N ASP A 178 -15.33 10.36 -1.77
CA ASP A 178 -15.60 10.40 -0.33
C ASP A 178 -16.91 9.65 -0.03
N VAL A 179 -16.79 8.36 0.23
CA VAL A 179 -17.93 7.51 0.55
C VAL A 179 -18.67 8.01 1.81
N SER A 180 -17.98 8.67 2.75
CA SER A 180 -18.61 9.21 3.95
C SER A 180 -19.69 10.26 3.63
N LYS A 181 -19.46 11.05 2.57
CA LYS A 181 -20.46 12.01 2.07
C LYS A 181 -21.65 11.39 1.35
N ALA A 182 -21.46 10.17 0.81
CA ALA A 182 -22.55 9.40 0.21
C ALA A 182 -23.32 8.57 1.24
N ALA A 183 -22.74 8.30 2.40
CA ALA A 183 -23.27 7.41 3.41
C ALA A 183 -24.72 7.74 3.84
N PRO A 184 -25.15 9.01 4.08
CA PRO A 184 -26.53 9.31 4.39
C PRO A 184 -27.51 8.87 3.30
N ALA A 185 -27.16 9.11 2.02
CA ALA A 185 -28.01 8.71 0.89
C ALA A 185 -28.04 7.19 0.68
N LEU A 186 -26.91 6.50 0.92
CA LEU A 186 -26.85 5.04 0.85
C LEU A 186 -27.60 4.38 2.03
N SER A 187 -27.57 4.96 3.20
CA SER A 187 -28.23 4.40 4.41
C SER A 187 -29.75 4.45 4.35
N VAL A 188 -30.34 5.29 3.49
CA VAL A 188 -31.79 5.30 3.23
C VAL A 188 -32.22 4.13 2.37
N LEU A 189 -31.31 3.57 1.57
CA LEU A 189 -31.59 2.41 0.74
C LEU A 189 -31.69 1.14 1.59
N ALA A 190 -32.54 0.20 1.18
CA ALA A 190 -32.65 -1.08 1.87
C ALA A 190 -31.28 -1.80 1.88
N PRO A 191 -30.83 -2.31 3.03
CA PRO A 191 -29.56 -3.02 3.14
C PRO A 191 -29.47 -4.17 2.12
N ALA A 192 -28.42 -4.16 1.31
CA ALA A 192 -28.24 -5.13 0.24
C ALA A 192 -26.74 -5.26 -0.10
N THR A 193 -26.42 -6.12 -1.04
CA THR A 193 -25.06 -6.30 -1.57
C THR A 193 -24.78 -5.25 -2.64
N ILE A 194 -23.67 -4.52 -2.49
CA ILE A 194 -23.14 -3.57 -3.48
C ILE A 194 -21.99 -4.24 -4.24
N PHE A 195 -22.06 -4.24 -5.56
CA PHE A 195 -20.97 -4.61 -6.45
C PHE A 195 -20.10 -3.36 -6.69
N ALA A 196 -18.88 -3.38 -6.18
CA ALA A 196 -17.98 -2.22 -6.25
C ALA A 196 -16.54 -2.66 -6.51
N PRO A 197 -15.67 -1.78 -7.05
CA PRO A 197 -14.24 -1.99 -7.09
C PRO A 197 -13.68 -2.35 -5.71
N ILE A 198 -12.58 -3.07 -5.70
CA ILE A 198 -11.95 -3.65 -4.51
C ILE A 198 -11.60 -2.55 -3.49
N ASP A 199 -11.03 -1.44 -3.97
CA ASP A 199 -10.60 -0.31 -3.14
C ASP A 199 -11.76 0.48 -2.53
N ASN A 200 -12.96 0.39 -3.10
CA ASN A 200 -14.16 1.00 -2.53
C ASN A 200 -14.77 0.18 -1.38
N GLY A 201 -14.53 -1.13 -1.36
CA GLY A 201 -15.15 -2.07 -0.43
C GLY A 201 -15.01 -1.68 1.04
N PRO A 202 -13.81 -1.40 1.56
CA PRO A 202 -13.60 -1.06 2.97
C PRO A 202 -14.40 0.17 3.41
N MET A 203 -14.44 1.23 2.60
CA MET A 203 -15.16 2.46 2.94
C MET A 203 -16.69 2.28 2.89
N LEU A 204 -17.19 1.49 1.94
CA LEU A 204 -18.61 1.13 1.89
C LEU A 204 -19.03 0.32 3.13
N LEU A 205 -18.21 -0.64 3.57
CA LEU A 205 -18.47 -1.41 4.80
C LEU A 205 -18.43 -0.56 6.07
N LEU A 206 -17.50 0.40 6.11
CA LEU A 206 -17.33 1.26 7.30
C LEU A 206 -18.49 2.24 7.48
N HIS A 207 -18.99 2.81 6.37
CA HIS A 207 -19.90 3.95 6.43
C HIS A 207 -21.37 3.61 6.11
N THR A 208 -21.66 2.36 5.68
CA THR A 208 -23.02 2.00 5.25
C THR A 208 -23.48 0.65 5.81
N PRO A 209 -24.80 0.39 5.89
CA PRO A 209 -25.32 -0.91 6.32
C PRO A 209 -25.26 -1.99 5.23
N HIS A 210 -24.62 -1.71 4.11
CA HIS A 210 -24.56 -2.61 2.95
C HIS A 210 -23.42 -3.63 3.08
N LYS A 211 -23.54 -4.73 2.33
CA LYS A 211 -22.48 -5.72 2.09
C LYS A 211 -21.75 -5.37 0.80
N VAL A 212 -20.50 -5.82 0.66
CA VAL A 212 -19.74 -5.72 -0.59
C VAL A 212 -19.26 -7.09 -1.06
N ILE A 213 -18.98 -7.23 -2.34
CA ILE A 213 -18.52 -8.50 -2.94
C ILE A 213 -17.08 -8.78 -2.53
N ALA A 214 -16.20 -7.78 -2.62
CA ALA A 214 -14.77 -7.92 -2.32
C ALA A 214 -14.22 -6.68 -1.60
N THR A 215 -13.15 -6.92 -0.88
CA THR A 215 -12.20 -5.93 -0.36
C THR A 215 -10.80 -6.40 -0.72
N ALA A 216 -9.76 -5.61 -0.45
CA ALA A 216 -8.36 -5.97 -0.71
C ALA A 216 -7.87 -7.13 0.17
N HIS A 217 -8.59 -8.24 0.23
CA HIS A 217 -8.31 -9.38 1.07
C HIS A 217 -8.07 -10.65 0.23
N HIS A 218 -6.80 -11.09 0.15
CA HIS A 218 -6.35 -12.21 -0.69
C HIS A 218 -7.06 -13.57 -0.42
N ARG A 219 -7.71 -13.74 0.74
CA ARG A 219 -8.45 -14.98 1.08
C ARG A 219 -9.82 -15.11 0.39
N ALA A 220 -10.21 -14.11 -0.39
CA ALA A 220 -11.42 -14.15 -1.21
C ALA A 220 -11.09 -14.08 -2.72
N PRO A 221 -10.25 -15.01 -3.25
CA PRO A 221 -9.73 -14.92 -4.61
C PRO A 221 -10.83 -14.90 -5.66
N GLN A 222 -11.90 -15.70 -5.49
CA GLN A 222 -13.01 -15.74 -6.43
C GLN A 222 -13.82 -14.43 -6.42
N ALA A 223 -13.95 -13.77 -5.27
CA ALA A 223 -14.63 -12.47 -5.19
C ALA A 223 -13.80 -11.37 -5.86
N LEU A 224 -12.49 -11.39 -5.68
CA LEU A 224 -11.56 -10.49 -6.38
C LEU A 224 -11.63 -10.70 -7.90
N HIS A 225 -11.56 -11.97 -8.33
CA HIS A 225 -11.70 -12.34 -9.75
C HIS A 225 -12.97 -11.76 -10.36
N ASP A 226 -14.13 -12.02 -9.75
CA ASP A 226 -15.41 -11.63 -10.32
C ASP A 226 -15.58 -10.11 -10.38
N VAL A 227 -15.05 -9.36 -9.39
CA VAL A 227 -15.06 -7.90 -9.43
C VAL A 227 -14.24 -7.39 -10.62
N ILE A 228 -13.00 -7.89 -10.77
CA ILE A 228 -12.13 -7.48 -11.87
C ILE A 228 -12.74 -7.90 -13.22
N ALA A 229 -13.19 -9.14 -13.32
CA ALA A 229 -13.78 -9.68 -14.53
C ALA A 229 -15.00 -8.90 -14.99
N ALA A 230 -15.92 -8.54 -14.07
CA ALA A 230 -17.10 -7.77 -14.41
C ALA A 230 -16.76 -6.35 -14.89
N PHE A 231 -15.88 -5.65 -14.21
CA PHE A 231 -15.54 -4.26 -14.60
C PHE A 231 -14.72 -4.17 -15.89
N THR A 232 -14.00 -5.24 -16.25
CA THR A 232 -13.22 -5.31 -17.50
C THR A 232 -13.95 -6.00 -18.64
N ALA A 233 -15.08 -6.68 -18.39
CA ALA A 233 -15.88 -7.31 -19.43
C ALA A 233 -16.79 -6.29 -20.16
N ASP A 234 -17.28 -6.70 -21.33
CA ASP A 234 -18.40 -6.02 -21.98
C ASP A 234 -19.68 -6.03 -21.09
N PRO A 235 -20.59 -5.04 -21.25
CA PRO A 235 -21.74 -4.88 -20.35
C PRO A 235 -22.65 -6.10 -20.22
N ALA A 236 -22.76 -6.93 -21.26
CA ALA A 236 -23.64 -8.10 -21.23
C ALA A 236 -23.06 -9.24 -20.39
N LYS A 237 -21.75 -9.50 -20.51
CA LYS A 237 -21.03 -10.46 -19.66
C LYS A 237 -20.94 -9.97 -18.22
N ALA A 238 -20.70 -8.67 -18.03
CA ALA A 238 -20.67 -8.04 -16.70
C ALA A 238 -22.00 -8.22 -15.96
N GLU A 239 -23.14 -8.06 -16.65
CA GLU A 239 -24.47 -8.29 -16.06
C GLU A 239 -24.61 -9.69 -15.45
N ALA A 240 -24.17 -10.71 -16.19
CA ALA A 240 -24.23 -12.09 -15.69
C ALA A 240 -23.45 -12.29 -14.40
N ILE A 241 -22.24 -11.72 -14.31
CA ILE A 241 -21.39 -11.82 -13.12
C ILE A 241 -22.01 -11.05 -11.95
N VAL A 242 -22.45 -9.81 -12.16
CA VAL A 242 -23.04 -8.96 -11.13
C VAL A 242 -24.29 -9.62 -10.53
N ARG A 243 -25.16 -10.20 -11.38
CA ARG A 243 -26.36 -10.93 -10.95
C ARG A 243 -26.04 -12.22 -10.21
N ALA A 244 -25.05 -12.98 -10.69
CA ALA A 244 -24.62 -14.23 -10.04
C ALA A 244 -24.13 -13.99 -8.60
N ARG A 245 -23.61 -12.78 -8.32
CA ARG A 245 -23.21 -12.35 -6.96
C ARG A 245 -24.37 -11.79 -6.11
N GLY A 246 -25.58 -11.77 -6.62
CA GLY A 246 -26.76 -11.28 -5.90
C GLY A 246 -26.67 -9.79 -5.55
N ALA A 247 -25.94 -9.00 -6.32
CA ALA A 247 -25.81 -7.58 -6.09
C ALA A 247 -27.10 -6.84 -6.48
N ARG A 248 -27.61 -6.03 -5.55
CA ARG A 248 -28.74 -5.13 -5.80
C ARG A 248 -28.27 -3.76 -6.28
N TYR A 249 -27.11 -3.34 -5.87
CA TYR A 249 -26.53 -2.06 -6.27
C TYR A 249 -25.16 -2.27 -6.90
N LEU A 250 -24.78 -1.38 -7.78
CA LEU A 250 -23.44 -1.25 -8.32
C LEU A 250 -22.93 0.15 -8.01
N ALA A 251 -21.70 0.29 -7.51
CA ALA A 251 -21.10 1.56 -7.16
C ALA A 251 -19.67 1.66 -7.70
N ILE A 252 -19.31 2.84 -8.22
CA ILE A 252 -17.93 3.13 -8.64
C ILE A 252 -17.49 4.51 -8.19
N CYS A 253 -16.17 4.66 -8.09
CA CYS A 253 -15.48 5.93 -7.93
C CYS A 253 -14.56 6.15 -9.14
N PRO A 254 -15.00 6.85 -10.18
CA PRO A 254 -14.24 6.99 -11.44
C PRO A 254 -12.84 7.58 -11.29
N GLY A 255 -12.59 8.37 -10.23
CA GLY A 255 -11.32 9.02 -9.96
C GLY A 255 -10.28 8.16 -9.25
N LEU A 256 -10.61 6.93 -8.82
CA LEU A 256 -9.65 6.04 -8.18
C LEU A 256 -8.70 5.38 -9.19
N ALA A 257 -7.49 5.07 -8.73
CA ALA A 257 -6.47 4.41 -9.54
C ALA A 257 -6.93 3.05 -10.08
N GLU A 258 -7.68 2.28 -9.28
CA GLU A 258 -8.26 1.00 -9.69
C GLU A 258 -9.24 1.18 -10.86
N ALA A 259 -10.11 2.19 -10.81
CA ALA A 259 -11.03 2.48 -11.90
C ALA A 259 -10.29 2.89 -13.19
N ALA A 260 -9.20 3.67 -13.08
CA ALA A 260 -8.35 4.01 -14.19
C ALA A 260 -7.70 2.76 -14.81
N LEU A 261 -7.16 1.88 -13.97
CA LEU A 261 -6.53 0.62 -14.40
C LEU A 261 -7.51 -0.26 -15.21
N TYR A 262 -8.77 -0.37 -14.78
CA TYR A 262 -9.79 -1.14 -15.48
C TYR A 262 -10.18 -0.50 -16.83
N ARG A 263 -10.32 0.84 -16.88
CA ARG A 263 -10.59 1.57 -18.12
C ARG A 263 -9.47 1.42 -19.14
N ASP A 264 -8.24 1.56 -18.71
CA ASP A 264 -7.05 1.49 -19.58
C ASP A 264 -6.88 0.08 -20.16
N ALA A 265 -7.17 -0.93 -19.34
CA ALA A 265 -7.08 -2.33 -19.78
C ALA A 265 -8.25 -2.79 -20.66
N ALA A 266 -9.43 -2.20 -20.48
CA ALA A 266 -10.65 -2.56 -21.20
C ALA A 266 -11.47 -1.29 -21.58
N PRO A 267 -11.08 -0.57 -22.64
CA PRO A 267 -11.76 0.66 -23.07
C PRO A 267 -13.24 0.47 -23.47
N GLN A 268 -13.64 -0.77 -23.77
CA GLN A 268 -15.04 -1.15 -24.07
C GLN A 268 -15.72 -1.86 -22.89
N GLY A 269 -15.02 -1.98 -21.75
CA GLY A 269 -15.52 -2.66 -20.56
C GLY A 269 -16.55 -1.83 -19.79
N LEU A 270 -17.24 -2.51 -18.86
CA LEU A 270 -18.26 -1.89 -18.02
C LEU A 270 -17.76 -0.64 -17.29
N MET A 271 -16.52 -0.68 -16.72
CA MET A 271 -15.95 0.46 -16.01
C MET A 271 -15.77 1.68 -16.91
N ALA A 272 -15.36 1.48 -18.16
CA ALA A 272 -15.17 2.58 -19.11
C ALA A 272 -16.51 3.26 -19.46
N GLY A 273 -17.54 2.47 -19.74
CA GLY A 273 -18.87 2.97 -20.01
C GLY A 273 -19.45 3.75 -18.83
N LEU A 274 -19.43 3.17 -17.63
CA LEU A 274 -19.94 3.82 -16.42
C LEU A 274 -19.21 5.12 -16.07
N SER A 275 -17.89 5.15 -16.27
CA SER A 275 -17.07 6.33 -15.99
C SER A 275 -17.36 7.50 -16.92
N THR A 276 -17.87 7.22 -18.12
CA THR A 276 -18.25 8.23 -19.13
C THR A 276 -19.77 8.51 -19.16
N GLY A 277 -20.51 7.96 -18.19
CA GLY A 277 -21.96 8.18 -18.08
C GLY A 277 -22.82 7.25 -18.95
N HIS A 278 -22.22 6.27 -19.61
CA HIS A 278 -22.93 5.29 -20.44
C HIS A 278 -23.26 4.04 -19.61
N ALA A 279 -24.33 4.10 -18.84
CA ALA A 279 -24.83 2.95 -18.10
C ALA A 279 -25.65 2.04 -19.01
N PRO A 280 -25.46 0.70 -18.96
CA PRO A 280 -26.31 -0.25 -19.71
C PRO A 280 -27.75 -0.27 -19.17
N ALA A 281 -28.69 -0.72 -19.99
CA ALA A 281 -30.11 -0.68 -19.68
C ALA A 281 -30.54 -1.45 -18.41
N TRP A 282 -29.76 -2.42 -17.96
CA TRP A 282 -30.01 -3.17 -16.73
C TRP A 282 -29.59 -2.42 -15.44
N LEU A 283 -29.04 -1.19 -15.57
CA LEU A 283 -28.64 -0.32 -14.46
C LEU A 283 -29.48 0.96 -14.46
N ARG A 284 -30.10 1.27 -13.31
CA ARG A 284 -30.84 2.52 -13.10
C ARG A 284 -30.02 3.42 -12.15
N PRO A 285 -29.68 4.67 -12.53
CA PRO A 285 -28.95 5.57 -11.66
C PRO A 285 -29.69 5.82 -10.34
N VAL A 286 -28.94 5.81 -9.24
CA VAL A 286 -29.39 6.24 -7.91
C VAL A 286 -28.77 7.59 -7.60
N PRO A 287 -29.59 8.63 -7.28
CA PRO A 287 -29.04 9.96 -6.99
C PRO A 287 -28.10 9.96 -5.79
N MET A 288 -26.88 10.48 -5.98
CA MET A 288 -25.89 10.64 -4.93
C MET A 288 -25.44 12.10 -4.82
N PRO A 289 -24.98 12.55 -3.63
CA PRO A 289 -24.40 13.88 -3.48
C PRO A 289 -23.19 14.06 -4.40
N LYS A 290 -23.19 15.08 -5.25
CA LYS A 290 -22.10 15.34 -6.21
C LYS A 290 -20.73 15.46 -5.51
N ALA A 291 -20.72 16.02 -4.30
CA ALA A 291 -19.51 16.17 -3.50
C ALA A 291 -18.88 14.86 -3.04
N SER A 292 -19.58 13.70 -3.17
CA SER A 292 -19.04 12.40 -2.83
C SER A 292 -18.15 11.80 -3.93
N GLY A 293 -18.37 12.18 -5.19
CA GLY A 293 -17.72 11.56 -6.35
C GLY A 293 -18.11 10.09 -6.58
N LEU A 294 -18.99 9.52 -5.74
CA LEU A 294 -19.50 8.16 -5.86
C LEU A 294 -20.66 8.14 -6.84
N LEU A 295 -20.60 7.23 -7.80
CA LEU A 295 -21.72 6.93 -8.72
C LEU A 295 -22.32 5.59 -8.32
N VAL A 296 -23.65 5.55 -8.25
CA VAL A 296 -24.40 4.37 -7.80
C VAL A 296 -25.54 4.06 -8.76
N TRP A 297 -25.79 2.79 -9.01
CA TRP A 297 -26.90 2.29 -9.79
C TRP A 297 -27.59 1.15 -9.06
N GLU A 298 -28.90 1.05 -9.27
CA GLU A 298 -29.68 -0.13 -8.90
C GLU A 298 -29.65 -1.13 -10.07
N VAL A 299 -29.43 -2.39 -9.76
CA VAL A 299 -29.50 -3.50 -10.71
C VAL A 299 -30.98 -3.85 -10.89
N LEU A 300 -31.55 -3.58 -12.07
CA LEU A 300 -32.96 -3.84 -12.39
C LEU A 300 -33.24 -5.35 -12.42
N PRO A 301 -34.40 -5.82 -11.94
CA PRO A 301 -34.82 -7.20 -12.15
C PRO A 301 -34.88 -7.51 -13.67
N ARG A 302 -34.81 -8.80 -14.01
CA ARG A 302 -35.07 -9.25 -15.40
C ARG A 302 -36.53 -9.18 -15.72
#